data_1e7e7808fdcdad2f34fd9f27e9c9dc72
#
_entry.id   1e7e7808fdcdad2f34fd9f27e9c9dc72
#
_cell.length_a   1.000
_cell.length_b   1.000
_cell.length_c   1.000
_cell.angle_alpha   90.00
_cell.angle_beta   90.00
_cell.angle_gamma   90.00
#
_symmetry.space_group_name_H-M   'P 1'
#
loop_
_entity.id
_entity.type
_entity.pdbx_description
1 polymer ?
#
loop_
_entity_poly.entity_id
_entity_poly.type
_entity_poly.pdbx_seq_one_letter_code
_entity_poly.pdbx_strand_id
1 'polypeptide(L)'
;MLSGARTCRWDFVQDGNSTYRDMDRLTAFSKGLSTWARWVDANVDASRTRVFFQGISPSHYMSKQQEGEAGAAARARTATGGGGGGSCLKQTRPLQEATDAAAGGGTAPERGVVRGVIGAMASPVALLDITALSQLRIDAHPSVYAGPGRDGMDCTHWCIAGLPDAWNQIMYAMLLRQHQG
;
A
#
# COMPACT_ATOMS: atom_id res chain seq x y z
N MET A 1 29.16 -0.79 -16.38
CA MET A 1 27.94 -0.13 -16.90
C MET A 1 26.80 -0.55 -16.00
N LEU A 2 26.37 0.34 -15.14
CA LEU A 2 25.29 0.06 -14.14
C LEU A 2 23.95 0.13 -14.86
N SER A 3 23.31 -1.01 -15.05
CA SER A 3 21.92 -1.11 -15.50
C SER A 3 21.03 -0.51 -14.41
N GLY A 4 20.68 0.77 -14.55
CA GLY A 4 19.83 1.48 -13.61
C GLY A 4 18.43 0.89 -13.56
N ALA A 5 18.02 0.46 -12.37
CA ALA A 5 16.61 0.31 -12.08
C ALA A 5 15.92 1.62 -12.48
N ARG A 6 14.91 1.55 -13.35
CA ARG A 6 14.05 2.70 -13.66
C ARG A 6 13.22 2.98 -12.40
N THR A 7 13.78 3.76 -11.49
CA THR A 7 12.96 4.45 -10.50
C THR A 7 11.99 5.33 -11.29
N CYS A 8 10.70 5.28 -10.98
CA CYS A 8 9.71 6.22 -11.53
C CYS A 8 10.19 7.63 -11.15
N ARG A 9 10.89 8.28 -12.08
CA ARG A 9 11.37 9.63 -11.92
C ARG A 9 10.34 10.55 -12.54
N TRP A 10 9.95 11.57 -11.81
CA TRP A 10 9.13 12.64 -12.37
C TRP A 10 10.02 13.58 -13.20
N ASP A 11 9.46 14.15 -14.27
CA ASP A 11 10.17 15.18 -15.02
C ASP A 11 10.24 16.45 -14.20
N PHE A 12 9.12 16.82 -13.56
CA PHE A 12 9.01 17.96 -12.67
C PHE A 12 7.98 17.70 -11.56
N VAL A 13 8.20 18.31 -10.41
CA VAL A 13 7.26 18.37 -9.28
C VAL A 13 7.04 19.82 -8.93
N GLN A 14 5.80 20.27 -8.97
CA GLN A 14 5.43 21.62 -8.53
C GLN A 14 4.93 21.58 -7.08
N ASP A 15 5.48 22.46 -6.23
CA ASP A 15 5.04 22.67 -4.85
C ASP A 15 4.87 24.18 -4.63
N GLY A 16 3.63 24.64 -4.61
CA GLY A 16 3.32 26.06 -4.62
C GLY A 16 3.89 26.76 -5.88
N ASN A 17 4.73 27.76 -5.67
CA ASN A 17 5.40 28.51 -6.74
C ASN A 17 6.76 27.95 -7.13
N SER A 18 7.20 26.86 -6.49
CA SER A 18 8.51 26.25 -6.74
C SER A 18 8.38 25.01 -7.60
N THR A 19 9.33 24.84 -8.54
CA THR A 19 9.41 23.67 -9.40
C THR A 19 10.71 22.93 -9.14
N TYR A 20 10.61 21.63 -8.94
CA TYR A 20 11.74 20.73 -8.67
C TYR A 20 11.85 19.68 -9.77
N ARG A 21 13.06 19.23 -10.08
CA ARG A 21 13.25 18.10 -11.03
C ARG A 21 12.86 16.76 -10.47
N ASP A 22 12.96 16.61 -9.15
CA ASP A 22 12.52 15.42 -8.42
C ASP A 22 12.29 15.78 -6.95
N MET A 23 11.61 14.93 -6.23
CA MET A 23 11.34 15.07 -4.80
C MET A 23 11.36 13.71 -4.13
N ASP A 24 11.79 13.65 -2.88
CA ASP A 24 11.63 12.45 -2.06
C ASP A 24 10.17 12.01 -2.03
N ARG A 25 9.92 10.72 -2.25
CA ARG A 25 8.56 10.19 -2.45
C ARG A 25 7.68 10.32 -1.22
N LEU A 26 8.27 10.13 -0.05
CA LEU A 26 7.54 10.25 1.22
C LEU A 26 7.20 11.71 1.51
N THR A 27 8.12 12.62 1.23
CA THR A 27 7.90 14.07 1.31
C THR A 27 6.79 14.52 0.35
N ALA A 28 6.83 14.08 -0.90
CA ALA A 28 5.80 14.39 -1.89
C ALA A 28 4.42 13.84 -1.47
N PHE A 29 4.38 12.61 -0.97
CA PHE A 29 3.17 11.99 -0.44
C PHE A 29 2.60 12.78 0.73
N SER A 30 3.45 13.16 1.69
CA SER A 30 3.05 13.98 2.84
C SER A 30 2.46 15.34 2.42
N LYS A 31 3.09 16.02 1.46
CA LYS A 31 2.60 17.30 0.92
C LYS A 31 1.25 17.15 0.19
N GLY A 32 1.13 16.14 -0.66
CA GLY A 32 -0.12 15.84 -1.38
C GLY A 32 -1.26 15.53 -0.42
N LEU A 33 -1.01 14.67 0.57
CA LEU A 33 -2.01 14.32 1.58
C LEU A 33 -2.40 15.51 2.45
N SER A 34 -1.44 16.34 2.84
CA SER A 34 -1.72 17.59 3.58
C SER A 34 -2.53 18.59 2.76
N THR A 35 -2.35 18.62 1.45
CA THR A 35 -3.15 19.46 0.55
C THR A 35 -4.59 18.95 0.47
N TRP A 36 -4.79 17.65 0.35
CA TRP A 36 -6.11 17.02 0.42
C TRP A 36 -6.79 17.29 1.78
N ALA A 37 -6.06 17.15 2.88
CA ALA A 37 -6.59 17.39 4.22
C ALA A 37 -7.12 18.82 4.39
N ARG A 38 -6.33 19.81 3.98
CA ARG A 38 -6.76 21.22 4.00
C ARG A 38 -8.00 21.47 3.14
N TRP A 39 -8.08 20.80 1.98
CA TRP A 39 -9.25 20.92 1.11
C TRP A 39 -10.50 20.34 1.78
N VAL A 40 -10.39 19.16 2.40
CA VAL A 40 -11.49 18.54 3.15
C VAL A 40 -11.94 19.45 4.27
N ASP A 41 -11.02 19.94 5.10
CA ASP A 41 -11.33 20.82 6.22
C ASP A 41 -12.04 22.12 5.80
N ALA A 42 -11.70 22.64 4.61
CA ALA A 42 -12.28 23.88 4.10
C ALA A 42 -13.61 23.70 3.36
N ASN A 43 -13.88 22.53 2.79
CA ASN A 43 -14.97 22.37 1.81
C ASN A 43 -15.99 21.29 2.15
N VAL A 44 -15.71 20.41 3.12
CA VAL A 44 -16.60 19.30 3.45
C VAL A 44 -17.36 19.59 4.75
N ASP A 45 -18.66 19.60 4.67
CA ASP A 45 -19.54 19.69 5.83
C ASP A 45 -19.62 18.32 6.51
N ALA A 46 -18.92 18.18 7.63
CA ALA A 46 -18.86 16.95 8.41
C ALA A 46 -20.22 16.54 9.04
N SER A 47 -21.18 17.45 9.13
CA SER A 47 -22.53 17.14 9.60
C SER A 47 -23.38 16.38 8.57
N ARG A 48 -23.01 16.49 7.30
CA ARG A 48 -23.72 15.92 6.15
C ARG A 48 -22.94 14.85 5.40
N THR A 49 -21.61 14.87 5.51
CA THR A 49 -20.73 14.04 4.71
C THR A 49 -19.72 13.32 5.60
N ARG A 50 -19.65 12.01 5.47
CA ARG A 50 -18.59 11.20 6.11
C ARG A 50 -17.44 11.04 5.16
N VAL A 51 -16.23 11.29 5.65
CA VAL A 51 -15.01 11.10 4.88
C VAL A 51 -14.28 9.86 5.38
N PHE A 52 -13.96 8.97 4.46
CA PHE A 52 -13.11 7.82 4.70
C PHE A 52 -11.81 7.98 3.92
N PHE A 53 -10.71 7.72 4.56
CA PHE A 53 -9.42 7.58 3.88
C PHE A 53 -9.05 6.10 3.85
N GLN A 54 -8.96 5.52 2.67
CA GLN A 54 -8.49 4.15 2.52
C GLN A 54 -6.97 4.12 2.71
N GLY A 55 -6.52 3.32 3.65
CA GLY A 55 -5.10 3.11 3.94
C GLY A 55 -4.34 2.53 2.75
N ILE A 56 -3.03 2.51 2.86
CA ILE A 56 -2.14 2.11 1.79
C ILE A 56 -2.23 0.61 1.56
N SER A 57 -2.48 0.22 0.32
CA SER A 57 -2.41 -1.16 -0.13
C SER A 57 -0.95 -1.56 -0.33
N PRO A 58 -0.47 -2.64 0.29
CA PRO A 58 0.90 -3.09 0.13
C PRO A 58 1.15 -3.67 -1.26
N SER A 59 2.42 -3.65 -1.68
CA SER A 59 2.92 -4.38 -2.84
C SER A 59 3.79 -5.54 -2.37
N HIS A 60 3.68 -6.68 -3.04
CA HIS A 60 4.44 -7.89 -2.72
C HIS A 60 5.49 -8.21 -3.80
N TYR A 61 6.21 -7.19 -4.27
CA TYR A 61 7.44 -7.40 -5.01
C TYR A 61 8.61 -7.56 -4.04
N MET A 62 9.53 -8.48 -4.33
CA MET A 62 10.81 -8.53 -3.61
C MET A 62 11.58 -7.23 -3.80
N SER A 63 12.08 -6.64 -2.72
CA SER A 63 13.07 -5.58 -2.85
C SER A 63 14.41 -6.19 -3.27
N LYS A 64 15.15 -5.50 -4.16
CA LYS A 64 16.49 -5.95 -4.61
C LYS A 64 17.50 -6.10 -3.45
N GLN A 65 17.29 -5.43 -2.32
CA GLN A 65 18.11 -5.58 -1.13
C GLN A 65 17.90 -6.92 -0.43
N GLN A 66 16.68 -7.48 -0.50
CA GLN A 66 16.38 -8.81 0.06
C GLN A 66 16.88 -9.94 -0.84
N GLU A 67 17.07 -9.70 -2.14
CA GLU A 67 17.68 -10.68 -3.05
C GLU A 67 19.14 -10.98 -2.70
N GLY A 68 19.90 -10.02 -2.15
CA GLY A 68 21.31 -10.17 -1.80
C GLY A 68 21.57 -10.97 -0.52
N GLU A 69 20.75 -10.79 0.50
CA GLU A 69 20.93 -11.42 1.82
C GLU A 69 20.09 -12.69 2.02
N ALA A 70 18.93 -12.77 1.40
CA ALA A 70 18.01 -13.91 1.51
C ALA A 70 18.20 -14.94 0.38
N GLY A 71 19.06 -14.71 -0.60
CA GLY A 71 19.11 -15.47 -1.83
C GLY A 71 19.38 -16.97 -1.67
N ALA A 72 20.11 -17.42 -0.66
CA ALA A 72 20.33 -18.82 -0.39
C ALA A 72 19.22 -19.42 0.51
N ALA A 73 18.79 -18.71 1.55
CA ALA A 73 17.78 -19.18 2.49
C ALA A 73 16.36 -19.16 1.87
N ALA A 74 16.04 -18.16 1.04
CA ALA A 74 14.76 -18.10 0.33
C ALA A 74 14.62 -19.20 -0.72
N ARG A 75 15.69 -19.53 -1.45
CA ARG A 75 15.70 -20.66 -2.42
C ARG A 75 15.49 -22.01 -1.75
N ALA A 76 16.03 -22.20 -0.55
CA ALA A 76 15.83 -23.45 0.20
C ALA A 76 14.38 -23.60 0.70
N ARG A 77 13.71 -22.51 1.10
CA ARG A 77 12.33 -22.51 1.59
C ARG A 77 11.29 -22.69 0.48
N THR A 78 11.53 -22.17 -0.73
CA THR A 78 10.65 -22.39 -1.88
C THR A 78 10.66 -23.83 -2.37
N ALA A 79 11.73 -24.59 -2.15
CA ALA A 79 11.82 -26.00 -2.49
C ALA A 79 10.96 -26.90 -1.59
N THR A 80 10.59 -26.44 -0.38
CA THR A 80 9.82 -27.22 0.62
C THR A 80 8.38 -26.72 0.80
N GLY A 81 7.88 -25.79 -0.06
CA GLY A 81 6.49 -25.32 0.01
C GLY A 81 6.16 -24.42 1.20
N GLY A 82 7.16 -23.97 1.97
CA GLY A 82 7.03 -23.03 3.07
C GLY A 82 7.15 -21.60 2.57
N GLY A 83 6.08 -20.79 2.70
CA GLY A 83 6.03 -19.39 2.28
C GLY A 83 6.99 -18.52 3.07
N GLY A 84 8.19 -18.32 2.55
CA GLY A 84 9.12 -17.28 3.02
C GLY A 84 8.95 -16.03 2.17
N GLY A 85 8.94 -14.84 2.82
CA GLY A 85 8.65 -13.52 2.27
C GLY A 85 9.32 -13.21 0.93
N GLY A 86 8.63 -13.55 -0.15
CA GLY A 86 9.06 -13.39 -1.52
C GLY A 86 8.06 -12.58 -2.35
N SER A 87 8.24 -12.63 -3.66
CA SER A 87 7.30 -12.09 -4.63
C SER A 87 5.97 -12.86 -4.58
N CYS A 88 4.86 -12.24 -5.04
CA CYS A 88 3.55 -12.90 -5.19
C CYS A 88 3.55 -14.04 -6.21
N LEU A 89 4.65 -14.25 -6.92
CA LEU A 89 4.77 -15.27 -7.95
C LEU A 89 4.52 -16.66 -7.37
N LYS A 90 3.53 -17.37 -7.97
CA LYS A 90 3.13 -18.73 -7.56
C LYS A 90 2.64 -18.86 -6.12
N GLN A 91 2.34 -17.76 -5.45
CA GLN A 91 1.71 -17.81 -4.13
C GLN A 91 0.23 -18.17 -4.27
N THR A 92 -0.21 -19.17 -3.52
CA THR A 92 -1.60 -19.68 -3.54
C THR A 92 -2.23 -19.73 -2.16
N ARG A 93 -1.52 -19.21 -1.15
CA ARG A 93 -1.98 -19.17 0.25
C ARG A 93 -1.55 -17.86 0.89
N PRO A 94 -2.34 -17.36 1.85
CA PRO A 94 -1.94 -16.23 2.68
C PRO A 94 -0.65 -16.51 3.45
N LEU A 95 0.06 -15.45 3.83
CA LEU A 95 1.13 -15.53 4.83
C LEU A 95 0.52 -15.86 6.19
N GLN A 96 1.19 -16.75 6.95
CA GLN A 96 0.64 -17.23 8.23
C GLN A 96 0.94 -16.30 9.41
N GLU A 97 2.01 -15.52 9.34
CA GLU A 97 2.44 -14.64 10.42
C GLU A 97 2.74 -13.22 9.94
N ALA A 98 2.48 -12.23 10.81
CA ALA A 98 2.78 -10.84 10.56
C ALA A 98 4.29 -10.56 10.42
N THR A 99 5.15 -11.44 10.93
CA THR A 99 6.61 -11.41 10.75
C THR A 99 7.01 -11.68 9.32
N ASP A 100 6.31 -12.59 8.63
CA ASP A 100 6.50 -12.86 7.20
C ASP A 100 6.01 -11.68 6.35
N ALA A 101 4.97 -11.00 6.79
CA ALA A 101 4.43 -9.80 6.14
C ALA A 101 5.36 -8.59 6.29
N ALA A 102 6.09 -8.47 7.40
CA ALA A 102 7.07 -7.38 7.60
C ALA A 102 8.27 -7.48 6.66
N ALA A 103 8.61 -8.67 6.20
CA ALA A 103 9.68 -8.89 5.23
C ALA A 103 9.30 -8.52 3.79
N GLY A 104 8.01 -8.34 3.50
CA GLY A 104 7.47 -8.20 2.12
C GLY A 104 7.21 -6.78 1.63
N GLY A 105 7.45 -5.74 2.38
CA GLY A 105 7.25 -4.38 1.86
C GLY A 105 6.91 -3.35 2.92
N GLY A 106 7.87 -2.48 3.19
CA GLY A 106 7.73 -1.39 4.14
C GLY A 106 6.65 -0.39 3.72
N THR A 107 5.50 -0.48 4.36
CA THR A 107 4.48 0.58 4.34
C THR A 107 4.50 1.37 5.66
N ALA A 108 5.49 1.12 6.52
CA ALA A 108 5.56 1.74 7.85
C ALA A 108 5.71 3.26 7.80
N PRO A 109 6.61 3.85 6.99
CA PRO A 109 6.76 5.29 6.91
C PRO A 109 5.52 5.98 6.35
N GLU A 110 4.94 5.43 5.28
CA GLU A 110 3.73 5.97 4.63
C GLU A 110 2.52 5.90 5.57
N ARG A 111 2.37 4.82 6.32
CA ARG A 111 1.32 4.71 7.35
C ARG A 111 1.48 5.77 8.44
N GLY A 112 2.72 6.07 8.82
CA GLY A 112 3.02 7.15 9.75
C GLY A 112 2.56 8.50 9.21
N VAL A 113 2.83 8.81 7.94
CA VAL A 113 2.35 10.02 7.27
C VAL A 113 0.83 10.10 7.27
N VAL A 114 0.14 9.01 6.86
CA VAL A 114 -1.33 8.97 6.81
C VAL A 114 -1.92 9.26 8.19
N ARG A 115 -1.47 8.55 9.22
CA ARG A 115 -1.97 8.74 10.59
C ARG A 115 -1.68 10.14 11.14
N GLY A 116 -0.50 10.67 10.85
CA GLY A 116 -0.12 12.02 11.28
C GLY A 116 -0.98 13.09 10.63
N VAL A 117 -1.20 13.01 9.32
CA VAL A 117 -2.02 14.00 8.59
C VAL A 117 -3.49 13.91 9.01
N ILE A 118 -4.07 12.70 9.03
CA ILE A 118 -5.48 12.52 9.44
C ILE A 118 -5.69 12.96 10.89
N GLY A 119 -4.76 12.63 11.79
CA GLY A 119 -4.84 13.02 13.20
C GLY A 119 -4.73 14.52 13.45
N ALA A 120 -4.22 15.29 12.47
CA ALA A 120 -4.10 16.75 12.54
C ALA A 120 -5.27 17.50 11.89
N MET A 121 -6.21 16.80 11.23
CA MET A 121 -7.37 17.41 10.57
C MET A 121 -8.40 17.93 11.58
N ALA A 122 -9.05 19.04 11.22
CA ALA A 122 -10.18 19.58 11.97
C ALA A 122 -11.46 18.76 11.72
N SER A 123 -11.64 18.29 10.48
CA SER A 123 -12.78 17.45 10.09
C SER A 123 -12.52 15.99 10.48
N PRO A 124 -13.51 15.28 11.03
CA PRO A 124 -13.36 13.87 11.35
C PRO A 124 -13.22 13.03 10.08
N VAL A 125 -12.12 12.33 9.95
CA VAL A 125 -11.85 11.39 8.86
C VAL A 125 -11.65 10.00 9.45
N ALA A 126 -12.40 9.03 8.97
CA ALA A 126 -12.27 7.64 9.37
C ALA A 126 -11.19 6.94 8.53
N LEU A 127 -10.14 6.44 9.18
CA LEU A 127 -9.12 5.64 8.51
C LEU A 127 -9.61 4.20 8.32
N LEU A 128 -9.83 3.81 7.07
CA LEU A 128 -10.00 2.42 6.67
C LEU A 128 -8.61 1.78 6.54
N ASP A 129 -8.04 1.31 7.66
CA ASP A 129 -6.68 0.75 7.70
C ASP A 129 -6.68 -0.70 7.16
N ILE A 130 -6.49 -0.81 5.86
CA ILE A 130 -6.45 -2.08 5.13
C ILE A 130 -5.04 -2.69 5.06
N THR A 131 -4.01 -1.96 5.46
CA THR A 131 -2.61 -2.29 5.17
C THR A 131 -2.20 -3.62 5.80
N ALA A 132 -2.37 -3.77 7.13
CA ALA A 132 -1.92 -4.95 7.84
C ALA A 132 -2.65 -6.23 7.39
N LEU A 133 -3.97 -6.13 7.16
CA LEU A 133 -4.76 -7.24 6.64
C LEU A 133 -4.28 -7.65 5.24
N SER A 134 -4.03 -6.66 4.38
CA SER A 134 -3.64 -6.90 3.01
C SER A 134 -2.22 -7.45 2.90
N GLN A 135 -1.32 -7.13 3.83
CA GLN A 135 0.03 -7.69 3.87
C GLN A 135 0.06 -9.22 4.00
N LEU A 136 -0.96 -9.80 4.63
CA LEU A 136 -1.07 -11.25 4.75
C LEU A 136 -1.50 -11.93 3.45
N ARG A 137 -2.06 -11.19 2.49
CA ARG A 137 -2.72 -11.74 1.31
C ARG A 137 -1.84 -11.69 0.07
N ILE A 138 -0.61 -12.15 0.20
CA ILE A 138 0.34 -12.27 -0.93
C ILE A 138 -0.22 -13.12 -2.10
N ASP A 139 -1.16 -13.99 -1.80
CA ASP A 139 -1.84 -14.89 -2.74
C ASP A 139 -2.95 -14.20 -3.56
N ALA A 140 -3.37 -13.00 -3.19
CA ALA A 140 -4.54 -12.34 -3.76
C ALA A 140 -4.20 -11.37 -4.93
N HIS A 141 -2.96 -11.38 -5.39
CA HIS A 141 -2.53 -10.60 -6.55
C HIS A 141 -2.81 -11.33 -7.88
N PRO A 142 -2.99 -10.58 -8.98
CA PRO A 142 -3.11 -11.19 -10.32
C PRO A 142 -1.89 -12.01 -10.72
N SER A 143 -0.71 -11.70 -10.18
CA SER A 143 0.53 -12.42 -10.44
C SER A 143 0.76 -12.60 -11.95
N VAL A 144 1.00 -13.82 -12.44
CA VAL A 144 1.21 -14.12 -13.86
C VAL A 144 -0.05 -14.00 -14.72
N TYR A 145 -1.21 -13.86 -14.12
CA TYR A 145 -2.50 -13.74 -14.84
C TYR A 145 -2.87 -12.29 -15.18
N ALA A 146 -2.02 -11.32 -14.81
CA ALA A 146 -2.25 -9.90 -15.12
C ALA A 146 -2.10 -9.53 -16.62
N GLY A 147 -1.74 -10.49 -17.45
CA GLY A 147 -1.45 -10.25 -18.87
C GLY A 147 -0.02 -9.72 -19.10
N PRO A 148 0.26 -9.14 -20.29
CA PRO A 148 1.62 -8.71 -20.69
C PRO A 148 2.07 -7.40 -20.02
N GLY A 149 1.73 -7.20 -18.75
CA GLY A 149 2.20 -6.09 -17.93
C GLY A 149 3.69 -6.19 -17.59
N ARG A 150 4.17 -5.37 -16.64
CA ARG A 150 5.58 -5.34 -16.21
C ARG A 150 6.11 -6.76 -15.99
N ASP A 151 7.03 -7.20 -16.84
CA ASP A 151 7.70 -8.50 -16.76
C ASP A 151 6.75 -9.72 -16.67
N GLY A 152 5.49 -9.56 -17.10
CA GLY A 152 4.48 -10.62 -17.07
C GLY A 152 4.00 -10.98 -15.65
N MET A 153 4.18 -10.10 -14.67
CA MET A 153 3.77 -10.32 -13.28
C MET A 153 3.25 -9.04 -12.63
N ASP A 154 2.16 -9.15 -11.87
CA ASP A 154 1.60 -8.04 -11.09
C ASP A 154 1.39 -8.45 -9.63
N CYS A 155 2.20 -7.85 -8.74
CA CYS A 155 2.12 -8.00 -7.30
C CYS A 155 1.71 -6.69 -6.59
N THR A 156 1.06 -5.77 -7.31
CA THR A 156 0.60 -4.48 -6.81
C THR A 156 -0.92 -4.36 -6.81
N HIS A 157 -1.56 -4.79 -7.89
CA HIS A 157 -3.02 -4.81 -7.98
C HIS A 157 -3.60 -6.07 -7.31
N TRP A 158 -4.91 -6.09 -7.11
CA TRP A 158 -5.63 -7.15 -6.42
C TRP A 158 -6.69 -7.75 -7.32
N CYS A 159 -6.87 -9.06 -7.20
CA CYS A 159 -7.94 -9.75 -7.92
C CYS A 159 -9.32 -9.29 -7.43
N ILE A 160 -10.23 -9.12 -8.38
CA ILE A 160 -11.66 -8.88 -8.19
C ILE A 160 -12.40 -10.12 -8.75
N ALA A 161 -13.25 -10.78 -7.99
CA ALA A 161 -13.61 -10.64 -6.59
C ALA A 161 -12.49 -11.19 -5.69
N GLY A 162 -12.33 -10.61 -4.49
CA GLY A 162 -11.26 -11.08 -3.59
C GLY A 162 -11.02 -10.13 -2.42
N LEU A 163 -9.76 -9.76 -2.20
CA LEU A 163 -9.39 -8.91 -1.06
C LEU A 163 -10.09 -7.54 -1.04
N PRO A 164 -10.34 -6.85 -2.18
CA PRO A 164 -11.12 -5.62 -2.18
C PRO A 164 -12.54 -5.77 -1.61
N ASP A 165 -13.15 -6.94 -1.73
CA ASP A 165 -14.46 -7.20 -1.13
C ASP A 165 -14.38 -7.22 0.41
N ALA A 166 -13.29 -7.73 0.98
CA ALA A 166 -13.05 -7.65 2.41
C ALA A 166 -12.87 -6.19 2.89
N TRP A 167 -12.21 -5.34 2.10
CA TRP A 167 -12.12 -3.90 2.41
C TRP A 167 -13.51 -3.24 2.43
N ASN A 168 -14.37 -3.58 1.47
CA ASN A 168 -15.74 -3.09 1.42
C ASN A 168 -16.56 -3.56 2.63
N GLN A 169 -16.36 -4.81 3.08
CA GLN A 169 -17.02 -5.31 4.30
C GLN A 169 -16.57 -4.56 5.55
N ILE A 170 -15.29 -4.23 5.67
CA ILE A 170 -14.78 -3.43 6.79
C ILE A 170 -15.39 -2.02 6.74
N MET A 171 -15.41 -1.38 5.58
CA MET A 171 -16.02 -0.06 5.40
C MET A 171 -17.51 -0.09 5.79
N TYR A 172 -18.24 -1.11 5.34
CA TYR A 172 -19.66 -1.29 5.68
C TYR A 172 -19.85 -1.45 7.19
N ALA A 173 -19.03 -2.26 7.85
CA ALA A 173 -19.07 -2.41 9.30
C ALA A 173 -18.78 -1.09 10.05
N MET A 174 -17.85 -0.27 9.54
CA MET A 174 -17.59 1.07 10.08
C MET A 174 -18.78 2.02 9.91
N LEU A 175 -19.49 1.94 8.79
CA LEU A 175 -20.72 2.71 8.56
C LEU A 175 -21.82 2.33 9.53
N LEU A 176 -22.01 1.03 9.79
CA LEU A 176 -23.07 0.56 10.71
C LEU A 176 -22.79 0.92 12.19
N ARG A 177 -21.52 0.81 12.63
CA ARG A 177 -21.16 1.14 14.02
C ARG A 177 -21.47 2.58 14.42
N GLN A 178 -21.39 3.50 13.50
CA GLN A 178 -21.63 4.93 13.76
C GLN A 178 -23.11 5.31 13.77
N HIS A 179 -24.02 4.39 13.39
CA HIS A 179 -25.48 4.61 13.49
C HIS A 179 -26.04 4.19 14.85
N GLN A 180 -25.22 3.60 15.73
CA GLN A 180 -25.67 3.09 17.04
C GLN A 180 -25.28 4.00 18.22
N GLY A 181 -24.71 5.16 17.96
CA GLY A 181 -24.35 6.20 18.94
C GLY A 181 -24.97 7.54 18.58
#